data_41511844aab64a01220347c5b9797907
#
_entry.id   41511844aab64a01220347c5b9797907
#
_cell.length_a   1.000
_cell.length_b   1.000
_cell.length_c   1.000
_cell.angle_alpha   90.00
_cell.angle_beta   90.00
_cell.angle_gamma   90.00
#
_symmetry.space_group_name_H-M   'P 1'
#
loop_
_entity.id
_entity.type
_entity.pdbx_description
1 polymer ?
#
loop_
_entity_poly.entity_id
_entity_poly.type
_entity_poly.pdbx_seq_one_letter_code
_entity_poly.pdbx_strand_id
1 'polypeptide(L)'
;MYKRQALIHSTTKFIGGHGTSIGGIIVDSGNFDWEAFPERQPALNSPDPSYGGAVWTEAVKPLGPIAYILKARTTILRDMGAAMSPFNAFMFIQGLETLALRMREHSANAEVIAKYLSEHDSVERVIYPSVMEGYAKDRADKYLTRGNGGLMGFEIKGGRESGEKFINALEMVYHVANIGDSRSLAIHPGSTTHSQLSEEELLSAGITPGFVRLSIGLEHTDDIIADFEQALSKI
;
A
#
# COMPACT_ATOMS: atom_id res chain seq x y z
N MET A 1 -8.30 3.96 -16.22
CA MET A 1 -9.33 4.09 -15.17
C MET A 1 -10.70 3.53 -15.59
N TYR A 2 -10.99 3.46 -16.86
CA TYR A 2 -12.34 3.13 -17.40
C TYR A 2 -12.78 1.66 -17.30
N LYS A 3 -12.00 0.78 -16.66
CA LYS A 3 -12.32 -0.66 -16.54
C LYS A 3 -12.45 -1.14 -15.09
N ARG A 4 -12.53 -0.24 -14.11
CA ARG A 4 -12.68 -0.59 -12.69
C ARG A 4 -14.11 -0.28 -12.24
N GLN A 5 -14.75 -1.23 -11.61
CA GLN A 5 -16.08 -1.08 -11.05
C GLN A 5 -16.04 -0.22 -9.79
N ALA A 6 -15.13 -0.56 -8.89
CA ALA A 6 -14.91 0.17 -7.66
C ALA A 6 -13.40 0.31 -7.38
N LEU A 7 -13.02 1.40 -6.72
CA LEU A 7 -11.70 1.64 -6.16
C LEU A 7 -11.78 1.58 -4.64
N ILE A 8 -10.86 0.84 -4.04
CA ILE A 8 -10.75 0.72 -2.59
C ILE A 8 -9.35 1.17 -2.20
N HIS A 9 -9.25 2.15 -1.30
CA HIS A 9 -7.98 2.61 -0.76
C HIS A 9 -7.97 2.60 0.77
N SER A 10 -6.85 2.20 1.34
CA SER A 10 -6.53 2.51 2.72
C SER A 10 -6.14 3.99 2.80
N THR A 11 -6.98 4.83 3.38
CA THR A 11 -6.67 6.24 3.61
C THR A 11 -5.59 6.42 4.68
N THR A 12 -5.37 5.39 5.50
CA THR A 12 -4.29 5.29 6.49
C THR A 12 -2.89 5.54 5.89
N LYS A 13 -2.69 5.18 4.61
CA LYS A 13 -1.39 5.16 3.93
C LYS A 13 -1.10 6.52 3.27
N PHE A 14 -0.66 6.55 2.02
CA PHE A 14 -0.29 7.77 1.31
C PHE A 14 -1.36 8.87 1.30
N ILE A 15 -2.65 8.51 1.36
CA ILE A 15 -3.73 9.53 1.39
C ILE A 15 -3.61 10.39 2.65
N GLY A 16 -3.58 9.77 3.82
CA GLY A 16 -3.32 10.49 5.08
C GLY A 16 -1.89 10.99 5.18
N GLY A 17 -0.93 10.11 4.94
CA GLY A 17 0.48 10.42 4.80
C GLY A 17 1.24 10.74 6.08
N HIS A 18 0.67 10.50 7.26
CA HIS A 18 1.28 10.87 8.55
C HIS A 18 1.22 9.76 9.60
N GLY A 19 0.64 8.60 9.29
CA GLY A 19 0.52 7.49 10.24
C GLY A 19 -0.35 7.78 11.48
N THR A 20 -1.15 8.84 11.47
CA THR A 20 -1.89 9.35 12.64
C THR A 20 -3.32 8.85 12.72
N SER A 21 -3.86 8.27 11.64
CA SER A 21 -5.26 7.89 11.55
C SER A 21 -5.45 6.63 10.74
N ILE A 22 -6.45 5.85 11.11
CA ILE A 22 -6.85 4.64 10.41
C ILE A 22 -8.16 4.90 9.68
N GLY A 23 -8.25 4.51 8.41
CA GLY A 23 -9.45 4.62 7.62
C GLY A 23 -9.33 4.03 6.23
N GLY A 24 -10.46 4.01 5.53
CA GLY A 24 -10.56 3.54 4.17
C GLY A 24 -11.61 4.30 3.38
N ILE A 25 -11.54 4.20 2.07
CA ILE A 25 -12.53 4.77 1.16
C ILE A 25 -12.87 3.77 0.06
N ILE A 26 -14.15 3.70 -0.28
CA ILE A 26 -14.66 2.97 -1.43
C ILE A 26 -15.27 4.01 -2.39
N VAL A 27 -14.82 3.99 -3.64
CA VAL A 27 -15.36 4.85 -4.70
C VAL A 27 -15.95 3.96 -5.78
N ASP A 28 -17.28 3.98 -5.90
CA ASP A 28 -18.00 3.30 -6.97
C ASP A 28 -17.97 4.14 -8.24
N SER A 29 -17.74 3.51 -9.38
CA SER A 29 -17.76 4.20 -10.69
C SER A 29 -19.16 4.66 -11.09
N GLY A 30 -20.21 4.02 -10.56
CA GLY A 30 -21.59 4.24 -10.94
C GLY A 30 -21.94 3.83 -12.39
N ASN A 31 -21.09 2.99 -13.01
CA ASN A 31 -21.24 2.62 -14.44
C ASN A 31 -21.19 1.10 -14.68
N PHE A 32 -21.06 0.30 -13.62
CA PHE A 32 -20.99 -1.15 -13.78
C PHE A 32 -22.38 -1.75 -13.76
N ASP A 33 -22.65 -2.63 -14.72
CA ASP A 33 -23.91 -3.39 -14.77
C ASP A 33 -23.88 -4.53 -13.75
N TRP A 34 -24.47 -4.29 -12.58
CA TRP A 34 -24.56 -5.26 -11.49
C TRP A 34 -25.58 -6.37 -11.75
N GLU A 35 -26.42 -6.24 -12.78
CA GLU A 35 -27.41 -7.25 -13.20
C GLU A 35 -26.84 -8.22 -14.25
N ALA A 36 -25.69 -7.91 -14.89
CA ALA A 36 -25.14 -8.70 -16.00
C ALA A 36 -24.83 -10.17 -15.64
N PHE A 37 -24.46 -10.44 -14.37
CA PHE A 37 -24.15 -11.78 -13.87
C PHE A 37 -24.72 -11.96 -12.47
N PRO A 38 -26.05 -12.05 -12.32
CA PRO A 38 -26.71 -12.02 -11.01
C PRO A 38 -26.29 -13.16 -10.09
N GLU A 39 -25.96 -14.34 -10.65
CA GLU A 39 -25.48 -15.50 -9.91
C GLU A 39 -24.10 -15.28 -9.25
N ARG A 40 -23.30 -14.36 -9.77
CA ARG A 40 -22.00 -13.99 -9.18
C ARG A 40 -22.12 -12.93 -8.07
N GLN A 41 -23.27 -12.27 -8.03
CA GLN A 41 -23.53 -11.16 -7.11
C GLN A 41 -24.90 -11.31 -6.44
N PRO A 42 -25.16 -12.47 -5.80
CA PRO A 42 -26.47 -12.77 -5.22
C PRO A 42 -26.88 -11.76 -4.16
N ALA A 43 -25.92 -11.20 -3.42
CA ALA A 43 -26.19 -10.17 -2.41
C ALA A 43 -26.86 -8.90 -2.95
N LEU A 44 -26.72 -8.61 -4.24
CA LEU A 44 -27.32 -7.46 -4.90
C LEU A 44 -28.59 -7.83 -5.70
N ASN A 45 -28.69 -9.09 -6.13
CA ASN A 45 -29.68 -9.56 -7.10
C ASN A 45 -30.71 -10.56 -6.49
N SER A 46 -30.67 -10.80 -5.17
CA SER A 46 -31.65 -11.60 -4.45
C SER A 46 -32.40 -10.77 -3.42
N PRO A 47 -33.61 -11.17 -3.03
CA PRO A 47 -34.36 -10.48 -1.98
C PRO A 47 -33.59 -10.35 -0.69
N ASP A 48 -33.47 -9.13 -0.17
CA ASP A 48 -32.79 -8.84 1.08
C ASP A 48 -33.80 -8.84 2.24
N PRO A 49 -33.76 -9.83 3.16
CA PRO A 49 -34.72 -9.91 4.27
C PRO A 49 -34.60 -8.73 5.23
N SER A 50 -33.42 -8.10 5.33
CA SER A 50 -33.22 -6.92 6.19
C SER A 50 -33.90 -5.66 5.67
N TYR A 51 -34.31 -5.69 4.40
CA TYR A 51 -34.97 -4.58 3.71
C TYR A 51 -36.30 -5.00 3.08
N GLY A 52 -37.08 -5.83 3.80
CA GLY A 52 -38.42 -6.22 3.38
C GLY A 52 -38.46 -7.02 2.08
N GLY A 53 -37.40 -7.72 1.73
CA GLY A 53 -37.29 -8.50 0.52
C GLY A 53 -36.88 -7.69 -0.73
N ALA A 54 -36.41 -6.46 -0.59
CA ALA A 54 -35.97 -5.65 -1.72
C ALA A 54 -34.77 -6.30 -2.43
N VAL A 55 -34.82 -6.28 -3.76
CA VAL A 55 -33.66 -6.60 -4.63
C VAL A 55 -32.94 -5.30 -4.93
N TRP A 56 -31.68 -5.18 -4.51
CA TRP A 56 -30.95 -3.91 -4.55
C TRP A 56 -30.80 -3.33 -5.96
N THR A 57 -30.50 -4.17 -6.95
CA THR A 57 -30.36 -3.72 -8.34
C THR A 57 -31.68 -3.15 -8.90
N GLU A 58 -32.81 -3.72 -8.51
CA GLU A 58 -34.15 -3.23 -8.91
C GLU A 58 -34.54 -1.97 -8.14
N ALA A 59 -34.37 -2.00 -6.82
CA ALA A 59 -34.80 -0.92 -5.93
C ALA A 59 -34.09 0.42 -6.22
N VAL A 60 -32.83 0.38 -6.67
CA VAL A 60 -32.05 1.60 -6.96
C VAL A 60 -31.98 1.93 -8.45
N LYS A 61 -32.62 1.16 -9.31
CA LYS A 61 -32.59 1.33 -10.78
C LYS A 61 -32.89 2.77 -11.26
N PRO A 62 -33.81 3.52 -10.64
CA PRO A 62 -34.07 4.91 -11.03
C PRO A 62 -32.88 5.86 -10.73
N LEU A 63 -31.96 5.45 -9.86
CA LEU A 63 -30.77 6.24 -9.45
C LEU A 63 -29.52 5.89 -10.25
N GLY A 64 -29.59 4.85 -11.12
CA GLY A 64 -28.47 4.32 -11.87
C GLY A 64 -27.83 3.08 -11.21
N PRO A 65 -26.73 2.54 -11.78
CA PRO A 65 -26.13 1.26 -11.36
C PRO A 65 -25.28 1.42 -10.07
N ILE A 66 -25.88 1.90 -9.00
CA ILE A 66 -25.25 2.19 -7.70
C ILE A 66 -25.63 1.21 -6.59
N ALA A 67 -26.17 0.04 -6.94
CA ALA A 67 -26.62 -0.97 -5.98
C ALA A 67 -25.52 -1.37 -4.99
N TYR A 68 -24.30 -1.54 -5.47
CA TYR A 68 -23.14 -1.90 -4.65
C TYR A 68 -22.86 -0.88 -3.54
N ILE A 69 -22.68 0.39 -3.92
CA ILE A 69 -22.31 1.41 -2.92
C ILE A 69 -23.46 1.75 -1.98
N LEU A 70 -24.71 1.71 -2.45
CA LEU A 70 -25.87 1.91 -1.57
C LEU A 70 -26.02 0.76 -0.58
N LYS A 71 -25.89 -0.50 -1.00
CA LYS A 71 -25.91 -1.63 -0.08
C LYS A 71 -24.75 -1.56 0.91
N ALA A 72 -23.56 -1.22 0.48
CA ALA A 72 -22.41 -1.04 1.37
C ALA A 72 -22.70 0.01 2.46
N ARG A 73 -23.34 1.11 2.12
CA ARG A 73 -23.69 2.17 3.08
C ARG A 73 -24.84 1.79 4.01
N THR A 74 -25.88 1.19 3.48
CA THR A 74 -27.11 0.93 4.23
C THR A 74 -27.03 -0.35 5.06
N THR A 75 -26.46 -1.41 4.54
CA THR A 75 -26.35 -2.70 5.23
C THR A 75 -25.05 -2.81 6.02
N ILE A 76 -23.91 -2.55 5.39
CA ILE A 76 -22.62 -2.79 6.05
C ILE A 76 -22.25 -1.63 6.97
N LEU A 77 -22.15 -0.41 6.44
CA LEU A 77 -21.70 0.75 7.20
C LEU A 77 -22.67 1.08 8.35
N ARG A 78 -23.97 1.17 8.05
CA ARG A 78 -25.00 1.54 9.03
C ARG A 78 -25.18 0.46 10.10
N ASP A 79 -25.34 -0.80 9.68
CA ASP A 79 -25.75 -1.87 10.60
C ASP A 79 -24.57 -2.38 11.42
N MET A 80 -23.36 -2.44 10.84
CA MET A 80 -22.13 -2.79 11.58
C MET A 80 -21.50 -1.60 12.32
N GLY A 81 -21.85 -0.38 11.96
CA GLY A 81 -21.34 0.83 12.62
C GLY A 81 -19.87 1.15 12.34
N ALA A 82 -19.26 0.57 11.31
CA ALA A 82 -17.86 0.78 10.96
C ALA A 82 -17.63 2.14 10.26
N ALA A 83 -18.24 3.21 10.79
CA ALA A 83 -18.10 4.56 10.28
C ALA A 83 -16.77 5.19 10.73
N MET A 84 -16.12 5.91 9.80
CA MET A 84 -14.92 6.66 10.11
C MET A 84 -15.24 7.82 11.05
N SER A 85 -14.37 8.07 12.05
CA SER A 85 -14.46 9.27 12.88
C SER A 85 -14.41 10.54 12.01
N PRO A 86 -15.26 11.55 12.26
CA PRO A 86 -15.20 12.83 11.55
C PRO A 86 -13.85 13.51 11.65
N PHE A 87 -13.14 13.38 12.78
CA PHE A 87 -11.80 13.91 12.97
C PHE A 87 -10.78 13.21 12.06
N ASN A 88 -10.85 11.87 11.93
CA ASN A 88 -10.02 11.13 10.99
C ASN A 88 -10.31 11.55 9.55
N ALA A 89 -11.59 11.73 9.20
CA ALA A 89 -11.99 12.19 7.86
C ALA A 89 -11.39 13.56 7.54
N PHE A 90 -11.41 14.49 8.51
CA PHE A 90 -10.79 15.81 8.38
C PHE A 90 -9.29 15.70 8.10
N MET A 91 -8.55 14.88 8.86
CA MET A 91 -7.12 14.67 8.63
C MET A 91 -6.83 14.05 7.26
N PHE A 92 -7.66 13.13 6.79
CA PHE A 92 -7.50 12.54 5.45
C PHE A 92 -7.79 13.53 4.33
N ILE A 93 -8.74 14.44 4.51
CA ILE A 93 -9.01 15.52 3.54
C ILE A 93 -7.78 16.43 3.43
N GLN A 94 -7.21 16.85 4.57
CA GLN A 94 -5.97 17.64 4.55
C GLN A 94 -4.80 16.89 3.88
N GLY A 95 -4.62 15.60 4.20
CA GLY A 95 -3.61 14.77 3.55
C GLY A 95 -3.83 14.66 2.03
N LEU A 96 -5.08 14.58 1.59
CA LEU A 96 -5.44 14.49 0.18
C LEU A 96 -5.05 15.75 -0.61
N GLU A 97 -5.15 16.93 0.00
CA GLU A 97 -4.80 18.22 -0.63
C GLU A 97 -3.34 18.26 -1.08
N THR A 98 -2.43 17.63 -0.34
CA THR A 98 -1.00 17.59 -0.65
C THR A 98 -0.53 16.27 -1.28
N LEU A 99 -1.44 15.31 -1.52
CA LEU A 99 -1.09 13.97 -1.98
C LEU A 99 -0.23 13.98 -3.26
N ALA A 100 -0.59 14.79 -4.24
CA ALA A 100 0.13 14.83 -5.51
C ALA A 100 1.56 15.38 -5.37
N LEU A 101 1.78 16.34 -4.45
CA LEU A 101 3.10 16.87 -4.11
C LEU A 101 3.95 15.79 -3.44
N ARG A 102 3.40 15.16 -2.40
CA ARG A 102 4.08 14.11 -1.65
C ARG A 102 4.43 12.90 -2.52
N MET A 103 3.51 12.46 -3.38
CA MET A 103 3.78 11.32 -4.26
C MET A 103 4.91 11.58 -5.26
N ARG A 104 5.08 12.81 -5.73
CA ARG A 104 6.23 13.16 -6.57
C ARG A 104 7.53 13.06 -5.79
N GLU A 105 7.57 13.60 -4.59
CA GLU A 105 8.75 13.56 -3.72
C GLU A 105 9.08 12.15 -3.25
N HIS A 106 8.09 11.39 -2.76
CA HIS A 106 8.29 9.97 -2.45
C HIS A 106 8.91 9.18 -3.60
N SER A 107 8.42 9.42 -4.83
CA SER A 107 8.93 8.72 -6.00
C SER A 107 10.36 9.18 -6.37
N ALA A 108 10.64 10.48 -6.27
CA ALA A 108 11.97 11.01 -6.56
C ALA A 108 13.01 10.51 -5.54
N ASN A 109 12.67 10.57 -4.26
CA ASN A 109 13.55 10.06 -3.20
C ASN A 109 13.79 8.56 -3.34
N ALA A 110 12.72 7.78 -3.59
CA ALA A 110 12.85 6.34 -3.76
C ALA A 110 13.72 5.95 -4.97
N GLU A 111 13.70 6.75 -6.04
CA GLU A 111 14.56 6.55 -7.20
C GLU A 111 16.05 6.68 -6.84
N VAL A 112 16.39 7.74 -6.09
CA VAL A 112 17.76 7.98 -5.63
C VAL A 112 18.22 6.86 -4.70
N ILE A 113 17.38 6.45 -3.74
CA ILE A 113 17.69 5.40 -2.78
C ILE A 113 17.81 4.03 -3.47
N ALA A 114 16.94 3.72 -4.43
CA ALA A 114 17.03 2.46 -5.18
C ALA A 114 18.35 2.35 -5.95
N LYS A 115 18.79 3.45 -6.57
CA LYS A 115 20.07 3.52 -7.27
C LYS A 115 21.23 3.31 -6.28
N TYR A 116 21.26 4.05 -5.19
CA TYR A 116 22.29 3.92 -4.15
C TYR A 116 22.40 2.47 -3.66
N LEU A 117 21.28 1.85 -3.28
CA LEU A 117 21.27 0.48 -2.79
C LEU A 117 21.69 -0.54 -3.87
N SER A 118 21.38 -0.30 -5.14
CA SER A 118 21.75 -1.22 -6.23
C SER A 118 23.25 -1.22 -6.53
N GLU A 119 23.97 -0.17 -6.12
CA GLU A 119 25.42 -0.02 -6.29
C GLU A 119 26.20 -0.40 -5.01
N HIS A 120 25.51 -0.70 -3.88
CA HIS A 120 26.13 -0.94 -2.59
C HIS A 120 26.61 -2.39 -2.42
N ASP A 121 27.87 -2.59 -1.98
CA ASP A 121 28.52 -3.89 -1.87
C ASP A 121 27.82 -4.90 -0.94
N SER A 122 27.16 -4.44 0.12
CA SER A 122 26.42 -5.27 1.09
C SER A 122 25.02 -5.65 0.61
N VAL A 123 24.56 -5.12 -0.53
CA VAL A 123 23.24 -5.41 -1.11
C VAL A 123 23.36 -6.47 -2.21
N GLU A 124 22.51 -7.45 -2.16
CA GLU A 124 22.46 -8.52 -3.16
C GLU A 124 21.53 -8.15 -4.33
N ARG A 125 20.38 -7.55 -4.00
CA ARG A 125 19.36 -7.21 -4.99
C ARG A 125 18.44 -6.10 -4.49
N VAL A 126 18.00 -5.22 -5.40
CA VAL A 126 16.95 -4.23 -5.15
C VAL A 126 15.71 -4.57 -5.96
N ILE A 127 14.54 -4.49 -5.33
CA ILE A 127 13.23 -4.71 -5.93
C ILE A 127 12.51 -3.36 -5.99
N TYR A 128 12.73 -2.65 -7.09
CA TYR A 128 12.09 -1.37 -7.37
C TYR A 128 11.97 -1.18 -8.89
N PRO A 129 10.84 -0.64 -9.40
CA PRO A 129 10.52 -0.69 -10.82
C PRO A 129 11.61 -0.18 -11.78
N SER A 130 12.34 0.89 -11.40
CA SER A 130 13.35 1.50 -12.27
C SER A 130 14.63 0.68 -12.43
N VAL A 131 14.99 -0.10 -11.40
CA VAL A 131 16.22 -0.91 -11.38
C VAL A 131 15.97 -2.38 -11.70
N MET A 132 14.71 -2.77 -11.94
CA MET A 132 14.36 -4.12 -12.41
C MET A 132 14.63 -4.26 -13.90
N GLU A 133 14.74 -5.51 -14.34
CA GLU A 133 15.01 -5.84 -15.75
C GLU A 133 13.88 -6.66 -16.39
N GLY A 134 13.95 -6.81 -17.72
CA GLY A 134 13.04 -7.65 -18.50
C GLY A 134 11.58 -7.25 -18.37
N TYR A 135 10.70 -8.25 -18.31
CA TYR A 135 9.24 -8.05 -18.30
C TYR A 135 8.72 -7.10 -17.19
N ALA A 136 9.36 -7.12 -16.03
CA ALA A 136 8.96 -6.23 -14.93
C ALA A 136 9.25 -4.75 -15.27
N LYS A 137 10.42 -4.48 -15.86
CA LYS A 137 10.79 -3.14 -16.34
C LYS A 137 9.88 -2.66 -17.45
N ASP A 138 9.60 -3.50 -18.44
CA ASP A 138 8.71 -3.16 -19.56
C ASP A 138 7.30 -2.75 -19.07
N ARG A 139 6.79 -3.46 -18.06
CA ARG A 139 5.50 -3.13 -17.45
C ARG A 139 5.55 -1.84 -16.66
N ALA A 140 6.62 -1.61 -15.91
CA ALA A 140 6.80 -0.36 -15.17
C ALA A 140 6.81 0.82 -16.14
N ASP A 141 7.61 0.78 -17.18
CA ASP A 141 7.70 1.83 -18.20
C ASP A 141 6.37 2.10 -18.90
N LYS A 142 5.58 1.05 -19.12
CA LYS A 142 4.26 1.16 -19.74
C LYS A 142 3.20 1.78 -18.83
N TYR A 143 3.20 1.46 -17.54
CA TYR A 143 2.10 1.78 -16.63
C TYR A 143 2.43 2.82 -15.56
N LEU A 144 3.69 2.99 -15.19
CA LEU A 144 4.14 3.89 -14.12
C LEU A 144 4.77 5.17 -14.69
N THR A 145 4.08 5.82 -15.63
CA THR A 145 4.60 6.97 -16.39
C THR A 145 4.78 8.25 -15.57
N ARG A 146 4.37 8.28 -14.29
CA ARG A 146 4.41 9.47 -13.42
C ARG A 146 5.25 9.26 -12.16
N GLY A 147 6.07 8.22 -12.13
CA GLY A 147 6.90 7.83 -10.99
C GLY A 147 6.55 6.44 -10.48
N ASN A 148 7.52 5.82 -9.81
CA ASN A 148 7.48 4.42 -9.38
C ASN A 148 6.95 4.22 -7.94
N GLY A 149 6.58 5.33 -7.27
CA GLY A 149 6.10 5.31 -5.88
C GLY A 149 7.24 5.24 -4.86
N GLY A 150 6.86 5.25 -3.57
CA GLY A 150 7.81 5.29 -2.45
C GLY A 150 8.11 3.94 -1.81
N LEU A 151 7.62 2.82 -2.37
CA LEU A 151 7.83 1.49 -1.81
C LEU A 151 8.90 0.72 -2.58
N MET A 152 9.84 0.12 -1.86
CA MET A 152 10.84 -0.79 -2.40
C MET A 152 11.15 -1.91 -1.45
N GLY A 153 11.78 -2.95 -1.97
CA GLY A 153 12.43 -3.99 -1.20
C GLY A 153 13.89 -4.12 -1.61
N PHE A 154 14.73 -4.61 -0.72
CA PHE A 154 16.08 -5.01 -1.08
C PHE A 154 16.51 -6.21 -0.24
N GLU A 155 17.52 -6.91 -0.70
CA GLU A 155 18.10 -8.06 -0.03
C GLU A 155 19.52 -7.73 0.43
N ILE A 156 19.78 -7.95 1.71
CA ILE A 156 21.09 -7.78 2.32
C ILE A 156 21.84 -9.10 2.24
N LYS A 157 23.10 -9.05 1.85
CA LYS A 157 24.04 -10.20 1.94
C LYS A 157 24.21 -10.61 3.41
N GLY A 158 24.33 -11.92 3.66
CA GLY A 158 24.44 -12.46 5.02
C GLY A 158 23.10 -12.86 5.65
N GLY A 159 22.00 -12.70 4.92
CA GLY A 159 20.69 -13.25 5.28
C GLY A 159 20.06 -12.59 6.50
N ARG A 160 19.37 -13.39 7.32
CA ARG A 160 18.51 -12.94 8.41
C ARG A 160 19.27 -12.10 9.46
N GLU A 161 20.46 -12.56 9.87
CA GLU A 161 21.25 -11.88 10.90
C GLU A 161 21.65 -10.47 10.45
N SER A 162 22.08 -10.32 9.19
CA SER A 162 22.42 -9.03 8.61
C SER A 162 21.20 -8.11 8.49
N GLY A 163 20.04 -8.64 8.10
CA GLY A 163 18.78 -7.91 8.06
C GLY A 163 18.36 -7.37 9.44
N GLU A 164 18.48 -8.19 10.48
CA GLU A 164 18.19 -7.78 11.86
C GLU A 164 19.17 -6.73 12.37
N LYS A 165 20.48 -6.89 12.08
CA LYS A 165 21.50 -5.90 12.45
C LYS A 165 21.27 -4.56 11.76
N PHE A 166 20.97 -4.58 10.46
CA PHE A 166 20.67 -3.37 9.70
C PHE A 166 19.50 -2.60 10.32
N ILE A 167 18.35 -3.26 10.51
CA ILE A 167 17.14 -2.63 11.08
C ILE A 167 17.40 -2.04 12.46
N ASN A 168 18.14 -2.75 13.32
CA ASN A 168 18.42 -2.31 14.68
C ASN A 168 19.47 -1.18 14.73
N ALA A 169 20.22 -0.98 13.65
CA ALA A 169 21.24 0.06 13.54
C ALA A 169 20.72 1.38 12.97
N LEU A 170 19.52 1.41 12.39
CA LEU A 170 18.89 2.62 11.89
C LEU A 170 18.64 3.62 13.02
N GLU A 171 18.96 4.89 12.77
CA GLU A 171 18.84 5.98 13.76
C GLU A 171 17.72 6.97 13.38
N MET A 172 17.54 7.27 12.10
CA MET A 172 16.53 8.19 11.58
C MET A 172 15.31 7.47 11.02
N VAL A 173 15.54 6.42 10.25
CA VAL A 173 14.45 5.65 9.59
C VAL A 173 13.72 4.79 10.61
N TYR A 174 12.40 4.93 10.70
CA TYR A 174 11.60 4.26 11.71
C TYR A 174 11.39 2.78 11.39
N HIS A 175 11.69 1.93 12.38
CA HIS A 175 11.36 0.51 12.33
C HIS A 175 9.87 0.30 12.64
N VAL A 176 9.02 0.27 11.63
CA VAL A 176 7.57 0.09 11.79
C VAL A 176 6.92 -0.54 10.56
N ALA A 177 5.95 -1.42 10.79
CA ALA A 177 5.19 -2.12 9.76
C ALA A 177 4.08 -1.24 9.15
N ASN A 178 4.39 -0.01 8.73
CA ASN A 178 3.48 0.86 8.01
C ASN A 178 4.07 1.22 6.63
N ILE A 179 3.33 1.96 5.82
CA ILE A 179 3.76 2.46 4.51
C ILE A 179 3.12 3.82 4.24
N GLY A 180 3.76 4.64 3.40
CA GLY A 180 3.17 5.88 2.90
C GLY A 180 3.09 7.01 3.92
N ASP A 181 3.91 6.94 4.96
CA ASP A 181 4.15 8.04 5.90
C ASP A 181 5.10 9.06 5.26
N SER A 182 5.04 10.31 5.68
CA SER A 182 6.01 11.36 5.31
C SER A 182 7.42 11.02 5.78
N ARG A 183 7.55 10.20 6.82
CA ARG A 183 8.82 9.66 7.32
C ARG A 183 9.18 8.38 6.60
N SER A 184 10.46 8.16 6.43
CA SER A 184 10.99 6.89 5.94
C SER A 184 10.81 5.78 6.96
N LEU A 185 10.34 4.63 6.49
CA LEU A 185 10.03 3.46 7.31
C LEU A 185 10.74 2.24 6.76
N ALA A 186 11.23 1.40 7.66
CA ALA A 186 11.86 0.13 7.31
C ALA A 186 11.29 -1.02 8.15
N ILE A 187 11.28 -2.22 7.57
CA ILE A 187 10.93 -3.44 8.29
C ILE A 187 11.67 -4.63 7.71
N HIS A 188 12.13 -5.54 8.56
CA HIS A 188 12.62 -6.86 8.21
C HIS A 188 11.50 -7.89 8.48
N PRO A 189 10.72 -8.31 7.47
CA PRO A 189 9.53 -9.13 7.68
C PRO A 189 9.81 -10.46 8.38
N GLY A 190 10.93 -11.12 8.02
CA GLY A 190 11.28 -12.41 8.58
C GLY A 190 11.48 -12.44 10.10
N SER A 191 11.90 -11.32 10.70
CA SER A 191 12.05 -11.21 12.17
C SER A 191 10.89 -10.52 12.88
N THR A 192 9.91 -9.99 12.14
CA THR A 192 8.82 -9.18 12.70
C THR A 192 7.44 -9.68 12.28
N THR A 193 6.86 -9.13 11.23
CA THR A 193 5.47 -9.41 10.79
C THR A 193 5.22 -10.85 10.35
N HIS A 194 6.27 -11.59 9.98
CA HIS A 194 6.19 -12.98 9.53
C HIS A 194 7.07 -13.92 10.37
N SER A 195 7.42 -13.49 11.59
CA SER A 195 8.30 -14.27 12.49
C SER A 195 7.74 -15.61 12.92
N GLN A 196 6.41 -15.82 12.80
CA GLN A 196 5.74 -17.07 13.09
C GLN A 196 5.82 -18.10 11.94
N LEU A 197 6.27 -17.69 10.75
CA LEU A 197 6.40 -18.58 9.61
C LEU A 197 7.75 -19.32 9.65
N SER A 198 7.74 -20.58 9.20
CA SER A 198 8.97 -21.34 8.93
C SER A 198 9.74 -20.72 7.76
N GLU A 199 11.00 -21.09 7.61
CA GLU A 199 11.81 -20.61 6.46
C GLU A 199 11.20 -21.03 5.11
N GLU A 200 10.63 -22.24 5.01
CA GLU A 200 9.97 -22.72 3.81
C GLU A 200 8.71 -21.87 3.48
N GLU A 201 7.90 -21.57 4.48
CA GLU A 201 6.72 -20.70 4.32
C GLU A 201 7.11 -19.27 3.94
N LEU A 202 8.17 -18.71 4.53
CA LEU A 202 8.71 -17.40 4.16
C LEU A 202 9.14 -17.37 2.69
N LEU A 203 9.91 -18.37 2.26
CA LEU A 203 10.35 -18.46 0.87
C LEU A 203 9.18 -18.63 -0.10
N SER A 204 8.18 -19.44 0.26
CA SER A 204 6.97 -19.62 -0.56
C SER A 204 6.14 -18.33 -0.67
N ALA A 205 6.21 -17.47 0.34
CA ALA A 205 5.62 -16.13 0.36
C ALA A 205 6.49 -15.08 -0.37
N GLY A 206 7.66 -15.48 -0.90
CA GLY A 206 8.60 -14.59 -1.58
C GLY A 206 9.43 -13.73 -0.65
N ILE A 207 9.52 -14.09 0.63
CA ILE A 207 10.30 -13.39 1.65
C ILE A 207 11.58 -14.19 1.89
N THR A 208 12.70 -13.66 1.41
CA THR A 208 14.02 -14.24 1.66
C THR A 208 14.56 -13.83 3.03
N PRO A 209 15.53 -14.55 3.60
CA PRO A 209 16.06 -14.25 4.94
C PRO A 209 16.64 -12.85 5.11
N GLY A 210 17.24 -12.28 4.07
CA GLY A 210 17.82 -10.93 4.08
C GLY A 210 16.91 -9.83 3.55
N PHE A 211 15.63 -10.12 3.31
CA PHE A 211 14.71 -9.16 2.71
C PHE A 211 14.31 -8.04 3.67
N VAL A 212 14.53 -6.80 3.27
CA VAL A 212 14.08 -5.58 3.94
C VAL A 212 13.10 -4.83 3.04
N ARG A 213 11.98 -4.41 3.60
CA ARG A 213 11.02 -3.52 2.93
C ARG A 213 11.18 -2.10 3.42
N LEU A 214 11.26 -1.16 2.50
CA LEU A 214 11.33 0.28 2.75
C LEU A 214 10.06 0.98 2.25
N SER A 215 9.65 2.00 2.97
CA SER A 215 8.72 3.03 2.52
C SER A 215 9.43 4.37 2.65
N ILE A 216 9.95 4.86 1.53
CA ILE A 216 10.76 6.08 1.51
C ILE A 216 9.88 7.29 1.72
N GLY A 217 10.30 8.16 2.65
CA GLY A 217 9.61 9.37 3.06
C GLY A 217 10.01 10.60 2.26
N LEU A 218 9.89 11.76 2.91
CA LEU A 218 10.10 13.08 2.32
C LEU A 218 11.36 13.76 2.86
N GLU A 219 12.17 13.06 3.66
CA GLU A 219 13.43 13.55 4.19
C GLU A 219 14.41 13.80 3.03
N HIS A 220 15.44 14.60 3.28
CA HIS A 220 16.51 14.79 2.30
C HIS A 220 17.19 13.45 2.01
N THR A 221 17.43 13.16 0.74
CA THR A 221 18.00 11.86 0.33
C THR A 221 19.39 11.60 0.92
N ASP A 222 20.20 12.64 1.12
CA ASP A 222 21.52 12.48 1.74
C ASP A 222 21.43 12.02 3.21
N ASP A 223 20.40 12.47 3.94
CA ASP A 223 20.17 12.04 5.32
C ASP A 223 19.73 10.57 5.37
N ILE A 224 18.86 10.15 4.44
CA ILE A 224 18.44 8.75 4.31
C ILE A 224 19.64 7.87 3.96
N ILE A 225 20.48 8.29 3.00
CA ILE A 225 21.68 7.57 2.60
C ILE A 225 22.66 7.48 3.76
N ALA A 226 22.88 8.57 4.50
CA ALA A 226 23.79 8.56 5.65
C ALA A 226 23.35 7.57 6.74
N ASP A 227 22.03 7.49 7.01
CA ASP A 227 21.48 6.52 7.95
C ASP A 227 21.65 5.08 7.46
N PHE A 228 21.44 4.83 6.17
CA PHE A 228 21.64 3.50 5.58
C PHE A 228 23.12 3.11 5.57
N GLU A 229 24.02 4.01 5.21
CA GLU A 229 25.46 3.76 5.15
C GLU A 229 26.01 3.37 6.54
N GLN A 230 25.65 4.14 7.58
CA GLN A 230 26.09 3.82 8.95
C GLN A 230 25.50 2.49 9.44
N ALA A 231 24.27 2.13 9.03
CA ALA A 231 23.65 0.87 9.40
C ALA A 231 24.24 -0.33 8.63
N LEU A 232 24.50 -0.17 7.32
CA LEU A 232 25.14 -1.18 6.47
C LEU A 232 26.61 -1.43 6.87
N SER A 233 27.30 -0.42 7.41
CA SER A 233 28.67 -0.58 7.91
C SER A 233 28.81 -1.49 9.15
N LYS A 234 27.69 -1.83 9.80
CA LYS A 234 27.64 -2.68 11.01
C LYS A 234 27.34 -4.16 10.71
N ILE A 235 27.18 -4.52 9.46
CA ILE A 235 26.82 -5.89 9.03
C ILE A 235 27.96 -6.62 8.29
#